data_0dee4d04d43946ca15f0c2db8e1e970c
#
_entry.id   0dee4d04d43946ca15f0c2db8e1e970c
#
_cell.length_a   1.000
_cell.length_b   1.000
_cell.length_c   1.000
_cell.angle_alpha   90.00
_cell.angle_beta   90.00
_cell.angle_gamma   90.00
#
_symmetry.space_group_name_H-M   'P 1'
#
loop_
_entity.id
_entity.type
_entity.pdbx_description
1 polymer ?
#
loop_
_entity_poly.entity_id
_entity_poly.type
_entity_poly.pdbx_seq_one_letter_code
_entity_poly.pdbx_strand_id
1 'polypeptide(L)'
;MLLTHHVGPFYRATSRPHHPSPPFPEQYISGVILYEETLYQKSANGQSFADLLKSQNILIGIKVDEGTKMMPRTDSETSTQGLTNLDVRCAKYYQAGARFAKWRAVLKISDHCPSDLSIAETAHSLARYASICQANGLVPIVEPEILMDGDHDVHVCQRVTEKVLSACYAALALNRVILEGTLLKPNMVINGVSSKSKATAAEIAKCTVTALQRTVPPAVPGITFLSGGMSEEEASVNLNALNAEPLGARPWALTFSYGRALQKSCISAWGGKKEKVKKAQDTLLVRAKANSEAAQGKYKGTGVKGESLYVANYKY
;
A
#
# COMPACT_ATOMS: atom_id res chain seq x y z
N MET A 1 -1.47 -10.05 -2.46
CA MET A 1 -2.38 -9.21 -1.65
C MET A 1 -1.68 -8.84 -0.37
N LEU A 2 -1.60 -7.58 -0.03
CA LEU A 2 -0.76 -7.11 1.07
C LEU A 2 -1.57 -6.32 2.11
N LEU A 3 -1.42 -6.70 3.37
CA LEU A 3 -1.94 -5.97 4.53
C LEU A 3 -0.87 -5.01 5.05
N THR A 4 -1.20 -3.74 5.25
CA THR A 4 -0.27 -2.74 5.78
C THR A 4 -0.69 -2.25 7.16
N HIS A 5 0.24 -2.30 8.12
CA HIS A 5 0.30 -1.54 9.40
C HIS A 5 -0.82 -1.70 10.47
N HIS A 6 -0.45 -1.53 11.73
CA HIS A 6 -1.26 -1.48 12.96
C HIS A 6 -1.89 -2.78 13.46
N VAL A 7 -1.43 -3.94 13.02
CA VAL A 7 -1.98 -5.22 13.49
C VAL A 7 -1.40 -5.71 14.82
N GLY A 8 -0.31 -5.14 15.31
CA GLY A 8 0.38 -5.63 16.53
C GLY A 8 -0.53 -5.81 17.75
N PRO A 9 -1.30 -4.80 18.22
CA PRO A 9 -2.20 -4.96 19.36
C PRO A 9 -3.36 -5.93 19.11
N PHE A 10 -3.91 -5.93 17.89
CA PHE A 10 -4.97 -6.84 17.49
C PHE A 10 -4.47 -8.28 17.47
N TYR A 11 -3.29 -8.56 16.89
CA TYR A 11 -2.67 -9.87 16.88
C TYR A 11 -2.34 -10.37 18.28
N ARG A 12 -1.82 -9.50 19.17
CA ARG A 12 -1.60 -9.86 20.58
C ARG A 12 -2.89 -10.30 21.29
N ALA A 13 -4.01 -9.66 20.98
CA ALA A 13 -5.30 -9.98 21.61
C ALA A 13 -5.93 -11.27 21.08
N THR A 14 -5.66 -11.64 19.82
CA THR A 14 -6.31 -12.76 19.12
C THR A 14 -5.58 -14.10 19.24
N SER A 15 -4.29 -14.11 19.59
CA SER A 15 -3.45 -15.33 19.67
C SER A 15 -3.36 -15.90 21.09
N ARG A 16 -4.51 -16.12 21.79
CA ARG A 16 -4.56 -16.73 23.12
C ARG A 16 -4.70 -18.25 23.08
N PRO A 17 -4.20 -18.99 24.13
CA PRO A 17 -4.12 -20.45 24.15
C PRO A 17 -5.44 -21.22 24.05
N HIS A 18 -6.60 -20.56 24.25
CA HIS A 18 -7.92 -21.17 24.23
C HIS A 18 -8.84 -20.72 23.10
N HIS A 19 -8.34 -19.89 22.17
CA HIS A 19 -9.04 -19.67 20.92
C HIS A 19 -8.27 -20.39 19.81
N PRO A 20 -8.95 -21.19 18.97
CA PRO A 20 -8.33 -21.65 17.72
C PRO A 20 -7.76 -20.42 17.05
N SER A 21 -6.50 -20.50 16.62
CA SER A 21 -5.85 -19.41 15.89
C SER A 21 -6.84 -18.89 14.87
N PRO A 22 -7.09 -17.56 14.79
CA PRO A 22 -8.05 -17.07 13.84
C PRO A 22 -7.63 -17.64 12.49
N PRO A 23 -8.57 -18.08 11.67
CA PRO A 23 -8.25 -18.29 10.29
C PRO A 23 -7.76 -16.93 9.79
N PHE A 24 -6.43 -16.77 9.71
CA PHE A 24 -5.88 -15.73 8.89
C PHE A 24 -6.52 -15.94 7.54
N PRO A 25 -6.91 -14.87 6.86
CA PRO A 25 -7.46 -15.01 5.53
C PRO A 25 -6.35 -15.35 4.53
N GLU A 26 -5.56 -16.40 4.80
CA GLU A 26 -4.49 -16.91 3.93
C GLU A 26 -4.99 -17.12 2.50
N GLN A 27 -6.24 -17.51 2.37
CA GLN A 27 -6.92 -17.62 1.09
C GLN A 27 -7.16 -16.26 0.40
N TYR A 28 -7.03 -15.12 1.12
CA TYR A 28 -7.30 -13.77 0.59
C TYR A 28 -6.12 -12.83 0.71
N ILE A 29 -5.14 -13.13 1.58
CA ILE A 29 -3.98 -12.28 1.87
C ILE A 29 -2.70 -13.10 1.74
N SER A 30 -1.81 -12.66 0.85
CA SER A 30 -0.54 -13.36 0.58
C SER A 30 0.63 -12.79 1.37
N GLY A 31 0.50 -11.59 1.92
CA GLY A 31 1.60 -10.96 2.65
C GLY A 31 1.13 -9.85 3.59
N VAL A 32 1.93 -9.58 4.59
CA VAL A 32 1.68 -8.55 5.62
C VAL A 32 2.92 -7.68 5.78
N ILE A 33 2.75 -6.36 5.75
CA ILE A 33 3.83 -5.42 6.03
C ILE A 33 3.81 -5.07 7.52
N LEU A 34 4.87 -5.40 8.22
CA LEU A 34 5.02 -5.14 9.65
C LEU A 34 5.85 -3.87 9.89
N TYR A 35 5.67 -3.26 11.05
CA TYR A 35 6.67 -2.37 11.64
C TYR A 35 7.80 -3.20 12.27
N GLU A 36 8.97 -2.60 12.46
CA GLU A 36 10.11 -3.26 13.09
C GLU A 36 9.75 -3.83 14.46
N GLU A 37 9.10 -3.05 15.31
CA GLU A 37 8.61 -3.50 16.61
C GLU A 37 7.77 -4.77 16.49
N THR A 38 6.82 -4.80 15.55
CA THR A 38 5.91 -5.94 15.37
C THR A 38 6.62 -7.18 14.83
N LEU A 39 7.64 -7.01 13.99
CA LEU A 39 8.43 -8.13 13.46
C LEU A 39 9.08 -8.95 14.58
N TYR A 40 9.53 -8.29 15.65
CA TYR A 40 10.19 -8.95 16.78
C TYR A 40 9.25 -9.28 17.95
N GLN A 41 7.97 -8.92 17.87
CA GLN A 41 6.99 -9.23 18.91
C GLN A 41 6.54 -10.69 18.88
N LYS A 42 6.03 -11.13 20.03
CA LYS A 42 5.45 -12.45 20.21
C LYS A 42 3.96 -12.35 20.56
N SER A 43 3.23 -13.35 20.17
CA SER A 43 1.84 -13.58 20.56
C SER A 43 1.73 -13.96 22.05
N ALA A 44 0.52 -14.02 22.56
CA ALA A 44 0.27 -14.35 23.97
C ALA A 44 0.74 -15.76 24.40
N ASN A 45 0.88 -16.68 23.45
CA ASN A 45 1.41 -18.03 23.65
C ASN A 45 2.94 -18.13 23.45
N GLY A 46 3.64 -17.01 23.28
CA GLY A 46 5.10 -16.97 23.12
C GLY A 46 5.63 -17.21 21.72
N GLN A 47 4.77 -17.55 20.75
CA GLN A 47 5.15 -17.71 19.35
C GLN A 47 5.44 -16.34 18.70
N SER A 48 6.49 -16.21 17.90
CA SER A 48 6.75 -14.97 17.17
C SER A 48 5.66 -14.72 16.11
N PHE A 49 5.36 -13.45 15.80
CA PHE A 49 4.44 -13.14 14.72
C PHE A 49 5.00 -13.57 13.35
N ALA A 50 6.32 -13.57 13.20
CA ALA A 50 6.96 -14.06 11.99
C ALA A 50 6.69 -15.56 11.77
N ASP A 51 6.84 -16.39 12.81
CA ASP A 51 6.56 -17.83 12.71
C ASP A 51 5.07 -18.11 12.53
N LEU A 52 4.21 -17.32 13.18
CA LEU A 52 2.75 -17.44 13.00
C LEU A 52 2.33 -17.17 11.55
N LEU A 53 2.81 -16.09 10.94
CA LEU A 53 2.51 -15.75 9.55
C LEU A 53 3.07 -16.80 8.60
N LYS A 54 4.30 -17.24 8.82
CA LYS A 54 4.94 -18.28 8.02
C LYS A 54 4.18 -19.61 8.08
N SER A 55 3.67 -20.02 9.25
CA SER A 55 2.87 -21.25 9.40
C SER A 55 1.55 -21.21 8.63
N GLN A 56 1.07 -20.01 8.29
CA GLN A 56 -0.12 -19.76 7.48
C GLN A 56 0.20 -19.38 6.04
N ASN A 57 1.42 -19.62 5.60
CA ASN A 57 1.87 -19.37 4.24
C ASN A 57 1.74 -17.87 3.80
N ILE A 58 1.81 -16.94 4.76
CA ILE A 58 1.75 -15.50 4.56
C ILE A 58 3.15 -14.93 4.56
N LEU A 59 3.53 -14.23 3.50
CA LEU A 59 4.82 -13.58 3.37
C LEU A 59 4.94 -12.38 4.32
N ILE A 60 6.13 -12.24 4.90
CA ILE A 60 6.44 -11.16 5.83
C ILE A 60 7.12 -10.03 5.06
N GLY A 61 6.54 -8.86 5.13
CA GLY A 61 7.12 -7.61 4.69
C GLY A 61 7.44 -6.68 5.84
N ILE A 62 8.30 -5.72 5.59
CA ILE A 62 8.78 -4.75 6.58
C ILE A 62 8.72 -3.32 6.05
N LYS A 63 8.17 -2.40 6.84
CA LYS A 63 8.29 -0.96 6.58
C LYS A 63 9.69 -0.50 7.00
N VAL A 64 10.44 0.04 6.03
CA VAL A 64 11.84 0.44 6.27
C VAL A 64 12.07 1.94 6.20
N ASP A 65 11.12 2.73 5.68
CA ASP A 65 11.19 4.18 5.76
C ASP A 65 10.99 4.67 7.21
N GLU A 66 11.62 5.79 7.54
CA GLU A 66 11.58 6.43 8.86
C GLU A 66 10.71 7.70 8.87
N GLY A 67 9.70 7.74 7.96
CA GLY A 67 8.81 8.87 7.81
C GLY A 67 9.38 9.99 6.95
N THR A 68 8.70 11.13 6.92
CA THR A 68 9.01 12.25 6.03
C THR A 68 9.50 13.47 6.78
N LYS A 69 10.40 14.25 6.13
CA LYS A 69 10.85 15.57 6.59
C LYS A 69 10.56 16.62 5.51
N MET A 70 10.19 17.81 5.92
CA MET A 70 9.96 18.92 5.02
C MET A 70 11.26 19.31 4.30
N MET A 71 11.16 19.54 3.00
CA MET A 71 12.27 20.07 2.20
C MET A 71 12.27 21.60 2.30
N PRO A 72 13.41 22.22 2.69
CA PRO A 72 13.51 23.67 2.77
C PRO A 72 13.23 24.34 1.41
N ARG A 73 12.61 25.51 1.44
CA ARG A 73 12.32 26.35 0.26
C ARG A 73 11.39 25.68 -0.77
N THR A 74 10.56 24.75 -0.33
CA THR A 74 9.47 24.19 -1.13
C THR A 74 8.13 24.57 -0.52
N ASP A 75 7.05 24.40 -1.28
CA ASP A 75 5.70 24.57 -0.75
C ASP A 75 5.30 23.34 0.10
N SER A 76 5.92 23.20 1.27
CA SER A 76 5.66 22.12 2.23
C SER A 76 5.79 20.71 1.65
N GLU A 77 6.60 20.52 0.61
CA GLU A 77 6.92 19.21 0.06
C GLU A 77 7.88 18.47 0.98
N THR A 78 7.91 17.16 0.90
CA THR A 78 8.67 16.32 1.84
C THR A 78 9.60 15.33 1.14
N SER A 79 10.69 15.01 1.80
CA SER A 79 11.61 13.92 1.48
C SER A 79 11.47 12.81 2.51
N THR A 80 11.48 11.56 2.07
CA THR A 80 11.37 10.40 2.95
C THR A 80 12.74 10.02 3.51
N GLN A 81 12.79 9.75 4.80
CA GLN A 81 14.02 9.42 5.53
C GLN A 81 14.17 7.91 5.71
N GLY A 82 15.40 7.46 6.04
CA GLY A 82 15.66 6.07 6.40
C GLY A 82 16.71 5.36 5.51
N LEU A 83 17.40 6.07 4.61
CA LEU A 83 18.48 5.47 3.80
C LEU A 83 19.77 5.19 4.61
N THR A 84 19.96 5.88 5.72
CA THR A 84 21.14 5.68 6.58
C THR A 84 21.11 4.27 7.19
N ASN A 85 22.18 3.51 7.02
CA ASN A 85 22.31 2.11 7.49
C ASN A 85 21.16 1.18 7.02
N LEU A 86 20.50 1.50 5.93
CA LEU A 86 19.40 0.69 5.41
C LEU A 86 19.85 -0.72 5.02
N ASP A 87 21.04 -0.87 4.46
CA ASP A 87 21.68 -2.14 4.12
C ASP A 87 21.77 -3.07 5.34
N VAL A 88 22.31 -2.56 6.45
CA VAL A 88 22.45 -3.31 7.72
C VAL A 88 21.06 -3.69 8.27
N ARG A 89 20.08 -2.77 8.20
CA ARG A 89 18.70 -3.05 8.65
C ARG A 89 18.04 -4.10 7.76
N CYS A 90 18.16 -4.00 6.44
CA CYS A 90 17.60 -4.97 5.51
C CYS A 90 18.17 -6.38 5.73
N ALA A 91 19.49 -6.52 5.95
CA ALA A 91 20.11 -7.81 6.26
C ALA A 91 19.49 -8.45 7.53
N LYS A 92 19.31 -7.66 8.59
CA LYS A 92 18.68 -8.12 9.85
C LYS A 92 17.22 -8.52 9.64
N TYR A 93 16.45 -7.75 8.86
CA TYR A 93 15.05 -8.06 8.59
C TYR A 93 14.90 -9.34 7.76
N TYR A 94 15.79 -9.54 6.79
CA TYR A 94 15.81 -10.80 6.01
C TYR A 94 16.05 -12.01 6.91
N GLN A 95 17.04 -11.91 7.83
CA GLN A 95 17.32 -12.96 8.83
C GLN A 95 16.12 -13.20 9.75
N ALA A 96 15.37 -12.15 10.12
CA ALA A 96 14.15 -12.26 10.93
C ALA A 96 12.95 -12.82 10.15
N GLY A 97 13.11 -13.14 8.85
CA GLY A 97 12.07 -13.79 8.04
C GLY A 97 11.36 -12.88 7.06
N ALA A 98 11.66 -11.58 6.99
CA ALA A 98 11.12 -10.71 5.96
C ALA A 98 11.59 -11.14 4.56
N ARG A 99 10.72 -10.97 3.55
CA ARG A 99 11.01 -11.30 2.15
C ARG A 99 10.75 -10.12 1.21
N PHE A 100 10.06 -9.10 1.69
CA PHE A 100 9.85 -7.87 0.95
C PHE A 100 9.89 -6.67 1.89
N ALA A 101 10.14 -5.49 1.34
CA ALA A 101 10.19 -4.24 2.08
C ALA A 101 9.25 -3.21 1.46
N LYS A 102 8.85 -2.20 2.24
CA LYS A 102 8.02 -1.10 1.78
C LYS A 102 8.65 0.23 2.17
N TRP A 103 8.70 1.16 1.20
CA TRP A 103 9.11 2.54 1.38
C TRP A 103 8.10 3.46 0.71
N ARG A 104 7.54 4.39 1.49
CA ARG A 104 6.56 5.36 1.03
C ARG A 104 7.20 6.73 0.86
N ALA A 105 7.00 7.34 -0.29
CA ALA A 105 7.20 8.77 -0.51
C ALA A 105 5.85 9.41 -0.83
N VAL A 106 5.67 10.68 -0.47
CA VAL A 106 4.41 11.41 -0.68
C VAL A 106 4.64 12.68 -1.46
N LEU A 107 3.74 12.92 -2.42
CA LEU A 107 3.69 14.12 -3.25
C LEU A 107 2.27 14.70 -3.16
N LYS A 108 2.14 16.02 -3.21
CA LYS A 108 0.85 16.71 -3.25
C LYS A 108 0.64 17.37 -4.61
N ILE A 109 -0.62 17.65 -4.95
CA ILE A 109 -0.99 18.43 -6.14
C ILE A 109 -1.44 19.82 -5.67
N SER A 110 -0.85 20.86 -6.25
CA SER A 110 -1.26 22.26 -6.16
C SER A 110 -0.79 22.99 -7.41
N ASP A 111 -0.97 24.31 -7.47
CA ASP A 111 -0.49 25.14 -8.60
C ASP A 111 1.02 25.00 -8.84
N HIS A 112 1.79 24.74 -7.78
CA HIS A 112 3.25 24.65 -7.83
C HIS A 112 3.80 23.27 -7.41
N CYS A 113 2.93 22.32 -7.09
CA CYS A 113 3.32 20.99 -6.63
C CYS A 113 2.66 19.87 -7.48
N PRO A 114 3.36 18.73 -7.63
CA PRO A 114 4.72 18.48 -7.16
C PRO A 114 5.76 19.24 -8.00
N SER A 115 6.74 19.84 -7.32
CA SER A 115 7.88 20.50 -7.99
C SER A 115 8.80 19.45 -8.62
N ASP A 116 9.60 19.86 -9.61
CA ASP A 116 10.61 18.98 -10.21
C ASP A 116 11.63 18.47 -9.19
N LEU A 117 11.95 19.30 -8.18
CA LEU A 117 12.81 18.90 -7.06
C LEU A 117 12.18 17.75 -6.26
N SER A 118 10.91 17.87 -5.90
CA SER A 118 10.18 16.85 -5.14
C SER A 118 10.07 15.54 -5.91
N ILE A 119 9.81 15.61 -7.21
CA ILE A 119 9.75 14.45 -8.09
C ILE A 119 11.13 13.77 -8.19
N ALA A 120 12.19 14.55 -8.40
CA ALA A 120 13.55 14.01 -8.51
C ALA A 120 14.02 13.35 -7.20
N GLU A 121 13.79 14.00 -6.05
CA GLU A 121 14.11 13.46 -4.73
C GLU A 121 13.34 12.17 -4.44
N THR A 122 12.04 12.15 -4.72
CA THR A 122 11.18 10.97 -4.58
C THR A 122 11.70 9.81 -5.44
N ALA A 123 11.95 10.06 -6.71
CA ALA A 123 12.42 9.04 -7.65
C ALA A 123 13.78 8.48 -7.25
N HIS A 124 14.73 9.35 -6.87
CA HIS A 124 16.08 8.94 -6.47
C HIS A 124 16.08 8.14 -5.16
N SER A 125 15.36 8.61 -4.15
CA SER A 125 15.29 7.91 -2.86
C SER A 125 14.62 6.53 -2.98
N LEU A 126 13.54 6.41 -3.76
CA LEU A 126 12.87 5.14 -4.04
C LEU A 126 13.78 4.17 -4.80
N ALA A 127 14.52 4.65 -5.80
CA ALA A 127 15.42 3.81 -6.57
C ALA A 127 16.60 3.31 -5.73
N ARG A 128 17.20 4.18 -4.91
CA ARG A 128 18.29 3.81 -4.01
C ARG A 128 17.83 2.81 -2.95
N TYR A 129 16.67 3.04 -2.35
CA TYR A 129 16.04 2.08 -1.43
C TYR A 129 15.84 0.71 -2.10
N ALA A 130 15.30 0.69 -3.32
CA ALA A 130 15.01 -0.55 -4.04
C ALA A 130 16.29 -1.36 -4.32
N SER A 131 17.36 -0.70 -4.78
CA SER A 131 18.66 -1.32 -5.01
C SER A 131 19.24 -1.94 -3.73
N ILE A 132 19.18 -1.23 -2.59
CA ILE A 132 19.64 -1.75 -1.29
C ILE A 132 18.81 -2.96 -0.86
N CYS A 133 17.49 -2.94 -1.03
CA CYS A 133 16.63 -4.08 -0.70
C CYS A 133 17.01 -5.32 -1.51
N GLN A 134 17.17 -5.19 -2.82
CA GLN A 134 17.52 -6.31 -3.69
C GLN A 134 18.89 -6.89 -3.34
N ALA A 135 19.88 -6.05 -3.02
CA ALA A 135 21.20 -6.50 -2.56
C ALA A 135 21.13 -7.35 -1.27
N ASN A 136 20.07 -7.21 -0.49
CA ASN A 136 19.80 -7.95 0.75
C ASN A 136 18.72 -9.04 0.61
N GLY A 137 18.31 -9.41 -0.62
CA GLY A 137 17.34 -10.48 -0.87
C GLY A 137 15.89 -10.10 -0.58
N LEU A 138 15.58 -8.81 -0.41
CA LEU A 138 14.22 -8.31 -0.20
C LEU A 138 13.64 -7.75 -1.50
N VAL A 139 12.40 -8.11 -1.81
CA VAL A 139 11.63 -7.49 -2.91
C VAL A 139 11.19 -6.09 -2.47
N PRO A 140 11.62 -5.00 -3.13
CA PRO A 140 11.17 -3.66 -2.78
C PRO A 140 9.77 -3.37 -3.32
N ILE A 141 8.89 -2.85 -2.46
CA ILE A 141 7.65 -2.19 -2.86
C ILE A 141 7.96 -0.70 -3.00
N VAL A 142 7.88 -0.21 -4.23
CA VAL A 142 8.10 1.19 -4.60
C VAL A 142 6.77 1.93 -4.46
N GLU A 143 6.66 2.85 -3.47
CA GLU A 143 5.39 3.53 -3.14
C GLU A 143 5.50 5.05 -3.30
N PRO A 144 5.43 5.59 -4.54
CA PRO A 144 5.27 7.01 -4.79
C PRO A 144 3.78 7.39 -4.68
N GLU A 145 3.33 7.84 -3.52
CA GLU A 145 1.94 8.21 -3.29
C GLU A 145 1.69 9.67 -3.64
N ILE A 146 0.76 9.92 -4.55
CA ILE A 146 0.19 11.23 -4.79
C ILE A 146 -1.04 11.37 -3.89
N LEU A 147 -0.98 12.34 -2.97
CA LEU A 147 -2.05 12.57 -1.99
C LEU A 147 -3.32 13.05 -2.69
N MET A 148 -4.45 12.69 -2.12
CA MET A 148 -5.76 13.16 -2.58
C MET A 148 -6.13 14.55 -2.00
N ASP A 149 -5.22 15.18 -1.29
CA ASP A 149 -5.39 16.56 -0.81
C ASP A 149 -5.50 17.52 -1.99
N GLY A 150 -6.40 18.51 -1.89
CA GLY A 150 -6.63 19.50 -2.94
C GLY A 150 -7.94 19.33 -3.70
N ASP A 151 -8.11 20.12 -4.73
CA ASP A 151 -9.34 20.24 -5.53
C ASP A 151 -9.20 19.82 -6.99
N HIS A 152 -8.06 19.20 -7.32
CA HIS A 152 -7.75 18.72 -8.66
C HIS A 152 -8.76 17.69 -9.18
N ASP A 153 -8.98 17.69 -10.49
CA ASP A 153 -9.75 16.68 -11.17
C ASP A 153 -8.94 15.39 -11.45
N VAL A 154 -9.63 14.35 -11.92
CA VAL A 154 -9.02 13.06 -12.21
C VAL A 154 -7.95 13.14 -13.33
N HIS A 155 -8.07 14.06 -14.28
CA HIS A 155 -7.11 14.20 -15.38
C HIS A 155 -5.84 14.93 -14.95
N VAL A 156 -5.94 15.88 -14.01
CA VAL A 156 -4.76 16.48 -13.36
C VAL A 156 -4.00 15.41 -12.59
N CYS A 157 -4.71 14.61 -11.77
CA CYS A 157 -4.10 13.49 -11.06
C CYS A 157 -3.42 12.50 -12.01
N GLN A 158 -4.05 12.19 -13.16
CA GLN A 158 -3.46 11.31 -14.17
C GLN A 158 -2.13 11.84 -14.70
N ARG A 159 -2.10 13.10 -15.13
CA ARG A 159 -0.87 13.72 -15.67
C ARG A 159 0.27 13.74 -14.64
N VAL A 160 -0.05 14.08 -13.40
CA VAL A 160 0.94 14.08 -12.31
C VAL A 160 1.42 12.67 -12.02
N THR A 161 0.53 11.67 -11.99
CA THR A 161 0.89 10.26 -11.82
C THR A 161 1.83 9.78 -12.92
N GLU A 162 1.53 10.10 -14.17
CA GLU A 162 2.38 9.77 -15.33
C GLU A 162 3.78 10.40 -15.18
N LYS A 163 3.86 11.68 -14.81
CA LYS A 163 5.14 12.39 -14.61
C LYS A 163 5.97 11.75 -13.50
N VAL A 164 5.36 11.47 -12.36
CA VAL A 164 6.03 10.89 -11.19
C VAL A 164 6.51 9.47 -11.47
N LEU A 165 5.66 8.62 -12.04
CA LEU A 165 6.02 7.23 -12.36
C LEU A 165 7.12 7.15 -13.41
N SER A 166 7.08 7.99 -14.45
CA SER A 166 8.15 8.07 -15.45
C SER A 166 9.50 8.39 -14.81
N ALA A 167 9.54 9.37 -13.90
CA ALA A 167 10.76 9.72 -13.18
C ALA A 167 11.24 8.57 -12.27
N CYS A 168 10.32 7.89 -11.58
CA CYS A 168 10.64 6.74 -10.74
C CYS A 168 11.28 5.61 -11.55
N TYR A 169 10.69 5.22 -12.70
CA TYR A 169 11.24 4.13 -13.51
C TYR A 169 12.56 4.49 -14.18
N ALA A 170 12.76 5.75 -14.58
CA ALA A 170 14.06 6.23 -15.04
C ALA A 170 15.13 6.10 -13.91
N ALA A 171 14.80 6.50 -12.71
CA ALA A 171 15.71 6.40 -11.57
C ALA A 171 15.99 4.93 -11.18
N LEU A 172 14.99 4.05 -11.22
CA LEU A 172 15.16 2.60 -10.97
C LEU A 172 16.14 1.99 -11.97
N ALA A 173 16.03 2.34 -13.26
CA ALA A 173 16.96 1.89 -14.30
C ALA A 173 18.39 2.38 -14.04
N LEU A 174 18.57 3.66 -13.71
CA LEU A 174 19.88 4.22 -13.35
C LEU A 174 20.51 3.54 -12.13
N ASN A 175 19.71 3.10 -11.16
CA ASN A 175 20.16 2.38 -9.97
C ASN A 175 20.28 0.86 -10.21
N ARG A 176 20.13 0.38 -11.45
CA ARG A 176 20.28 -1.04 -11.85
C ARG A 176 19.34 -1.97 -11.10
N VAL A 177 18.14 -1.49 -10.78
CA VAL A 177 17.09 -2.29 -10.12
C VAL A 177 16.52 -3.29 -11.10
N ILE A 178 16.42 -4.56 -10.71
CA ILE A 178 15.79 -5.64 -11.48
C ILE A 178 14.28 -5.50 -11.31
N LEU A 179 13.58 -5.10 -12.38
CA LEU A 179 12.16 -4.76 -12.32
C LEU A 179 11.28 -5.96 -12.00
N GLU A 180 11.62 -7.14 -12.47
CA GLU A 180 10.94 -8.41 -12.18
C GLU A 180 10.96 -8.77 -10.69
N GLY A 181 11.91 -8.21 -9.94
CA GLY A 181 12.04 -8.34 -8.50
C GLY A 181 11.47 -7.14 -7.72
N THR A 182 10.48 -6.41 -8.26
CA THR A 182 9.86 -5.26 -7.60
C THR A 182 8.34 -5.39 -7.55
N LEU A 183 7.69 -4.61 -6.70
CA LEU A 183 6.26 -4.31 -6.77
C LEU A 183 6.07 -2.80 -6.75
N LEU A 184 5.09 -2.30 -7.52
CA LEU A 184 4.66 -0.92 -7.45
C LEU A 184 3.48 -0.78 -6.49
N LYS A 185 3.49 0.26 -5.66
CA LYS A 185 2.33 0.60 -4.79
C LYS A 185 1.90 2.06 -4.99
N PRO A 186 1.20 2.35 -6.08
CA PRO A 186 0.73 3.70 -6.38
C PRO A 186 -0.64 3.95 -5.76
N ASN A 187 -1.05 5.23 -5.74
CA ASN A 187 -2.47 5.59 -5.65
C ASN A 187 -3.23 5.16 -6.92
N MET A 188 -4.53 4.97 -6.81
CA MET A 188 -5.40 5.06 -7.98
C MET A 188 -5.49 6.52 -8.41
N VAL A 189 -5.72 6.78 -9.70
CA VAL A 189 -5.92 8.12 -10.23
C VAL A 189 -7.34 8.58 -9.89
N ILE A 190 -7.45 9.49 -8.91
CA ILE A 190 -8.73 9.95 -8.36
C ILE A 190 -8.78 11.48 -8.29
N ASN A 191 -9.98 12.01 -8.08
CA ASN A 191 -10.15 13.44 -7.78
C ASN A 191 -9.56 13.80 -6.41
N GLY A 192 -9.13 15.04 -6.27
CA GLY A 192 -8.86 15.64 -4.97
C GLY A 192 -10.12 15.62 -4.07
N VAL A 193 -9.90 15.56 -2.77
CA VAL A 193 -11.00 15.46 -1.78
C VAL A 193 -11.94 16.67 -1.84
N SER A 194 -11.41 17.87 -2.16
CA SER A 194 -12.15 19.12 -2.30
C SER A 194 -12.63 19.38 -3.73
N SER A 195 -12.41 18.47 -4.66
CA SER A 195 -12.84 18.63 -6.05
C SER A 195 -14.35 18.73 -6.16
N LYS A 196 -14.82 19.67 -6.97
CA LYS A 196 -16.25 19.84 -7.29
C LYS A 196 -16.78 18.71 -8.18
N SER A 197 -15.93 18.10 -9.00
CA SER A 197 -16.26 16.93 -9.82
C SER A 197 -15.99 15.64 -9.04
N LYS A 198 -16.73 14.59 -9.38
CA LYS A 198 -16.52 13.25 -8.85
C LYS A 198 -16.43 12.27 -10.02
N ALA A 199 -15.29 11.66 -10.20
CA ALA A 199 -15.12 10.62 -11.22
C ALA A 199 -15.85 9.34 -10.79
N THR A 200 -16.41 8.65 -11.76
CA THR A 200 -16.99 7.31 -11.58
C THR A 200 -15.88 6.26 -11.44
N ALA A 201 -16.20 5.08 -10.91
CA ALA A 201 -15.25 3.98 -10.82
C ALA A 201 -14.68 3.57 -12.19
N ALA A 202 -15.48 3.65 -13.25
CA ALA A 202 -15.04 3.38 -14.62
C ALA A 202 -14.04 4.44 -15.13
N GLU A 203 -14.26 5.72 -14.84
CA GLU A 203 -13.33 6.80 -15.18
C GLU A 203 -12.02 6.69 -14.39
N ILE A 204 -12.10 6.41 -13.08
CA ILE A 204 -10.95 6.14 -12.23
C ILE A 204 -10.14 4.98 -12.79
N ALA A 205 -10.80 3.88 -13.16
CA ALA A 205 -10.17 2.72 -13.74
C ALA A 205 -9.48 3.06 -15.07
N LYS A 206 -10.17 3.75 -15.97
CA LYS A 206 -9.62 4.19 -17.26
C LYS A 206 -8.39 5.08 -17.08
N CYS A 207 -8.49 6.13 -16.27
CA CYS A 207 -7.38 7.06 -16.04
C CYS A 207 -6.19 6.36 -15.36
N THR A 208 -6.46 5.50 -14.38
CA THR A 208 -5.41 4.74 -13.68
C THR A 208 -4.69 3.79 -14.62
N VAL A 209 -5.42 2.95 -15.35
CA VAL A 209 -4.80 1.99 -16.28
C VAL A 209 -4.06 2.70 -17.40
N THR A 210 -4.60 3.82 -17.92
CA THR A 210 -3.90 4.63 -18.92
C THR A 210 -2.57 5.16 -18.41
N ALA A 211 -2.53 5.71 -17.18
CA ALA A 211 -1.29 6.18 -16.57
C ALA A 211 -0.26 5.05 -16.42
N LEU A 212 -0.71 3.89 -15.97
CA LEU A 212 0.14 2.70 -15.81
C LEU A 212 0.69 2.20 -17.17
N GLN A 213 -0.16 2.09 -18.19
CA GLN A 213 0.24 1.66 -19.53
C GLN A 213 1.29 2.57 -20.18
N ARG A 214 1.24 3.87 -19.86
CA ARG A 214 2.20 4.86 -20.37
C ARG A 214 3.55 4.86 -19.64
N THR A 215 3.60 4.34 -18.42
CA THR A 215 4.75 4.60 -17.54
C THR A 215 5.36 3.37 -16.89
N VAL A 216 4.59 2.30 -16.66
CA VAL A 216 5.06 1.13 -15.93
C VAL A 216 5.52 0.05 -16.91
N PRO A 217 6.81 -0.37 -16.85
CA PRO A 217 7.30 -1.43 -17.72
C PRO A 217 6.56 -2.76 -17.51
N PRO A 218 6.31 -3.53 -18.56
CA PRO A 218 5.68 -4.86 -18.46
C PRO A 218 6.46 -5.87 -17.61
N ALA A 219 7.76 -5.64 -17.40
CA ALA A 219 8.62 -6.46 -16.55
C ALA A 219 8.25 -6.43 -15.06
N VAL A 220 7.51 -5.40 -14.62
CA VAL A 220 7.02 -5.31 -13.23
C VAL A 220 5.91 -6.36 -13.03
N PRO A 221 6.03 -7.31 -12.08
CA PRO A 221 5.07 -8.42 -11.98
C PRO A 221 3.73 -8.02 -11.38
N GLY A 222 3.68 -6.96 -10.55
CA GLY A 222 2.44 -6.60 -9.87
C GLY A 222 2.38 -5.15 -9.37
N ILE A 223 1.15 -4.66 -9.31
CA ILE A 223 0.79 -3.34 -8.82
C ILE A 223 -0.19 -3.52 -7.67
N THR A 224 0.22 -3.09 -6.49
CA THR A 224 -0.51 -3.27 -5.22
C THR A 224 -1.01 -1.91 -4.75
N PHE A 225 -2.20 -1.50 -5.16
CA PHE A 225 -2.72 -0.15 -4.89
C PHE A 225 -2.83 0.15 -3.39
N LEU A 226 -2.48 1.39 -3.02
CA LEU A 226 -2.88 1.95 -1.74
C LEU A 226 -4.34 2.45 -1.79
N SER A 227 -4.96 2.68 -0.64
CA SER A 227 -6.35 3.16 -0.55
C SER A 227 -6.47 4.68 -0.41
N GLY A 228 -5.41 5.38 -0.08
CA GLY A 228 -5.29 6.84 -0.08
C GLY A 228 -6.18 7.60 0.91
N GLY A 229 -7.32 7.16 1.23
CA GLY A 229 -8.36 7.85 2.05
C GLY A 229 -9.75 7.52 1.55
N MET A 230 -9.84 6.72 0.49
CA MET A 230 -11.09 6.11 0.06
C MET A 230 -11.73 5.31 1.20
N SER A 231 -13.04 5.25 1.24
CA SER A 231 -13.76 4.34 2.12
C SER A 231 -13.42 2.87 1.80
N GLU A 232 -13.73 1.96 2.72
CA GLU A 232 -13.53 0.53 2.49
C GLU A 232 -14.27 0.02 1.25
N GLU A 233 -15.50 0.50 1.04
CA GLU A 233 -16.33 0.13 -0.11
C GLU A 233 -15.79 0.73 -1.41
N GLU A 234 -15.50 2.03 -1.41
CA GLU A 234 -14.97 2.74 -2.58
C GLU A 234 -13.64 2.13 -3.06
N ALA A 235 -12.74 1.78 -2.15
CA ALA A 235 -11.48 1.14 -2.48
C ALA A 235 -11.69 -0.23 -3.15
N SER A 236 -12.66 -1.02 -2.70
CA SER A 236 -13.00 -2.32 -3.32
C SER A 236 -13.68 -2.15 -4.67
N VAL A 237 -14.63 -1.21 -4.79
CA VAL A 237 -15.34 -0.93 -6.06
C VAL A 237 -14.39 -0.43 -7.14
N ASN A 238 -13.50 0.51 -6.80
CA ASN A 238 -12.52 1.03 -7.76
C ASN A 238 -11.50 -0.04 -8.16
N LEU A 239 -11.02 -0.87 -7.23
CA LEU A 239 -10.15 -1.99 -7.56
C LEU A 239 -10.86 -3.00 -8.48
N ASN A 240 -12.13 -3.27 -8.23
CA ASN A 240 -12.92 -4.14 -9.10
C ASN A 240 -13.03 -3.58 -10.51
N ALA A 241 -13.31 -2.28 -10.66
CA ALA A 241 -13.37 -1.63 -11.96
C ALA A 241 -12.04 -1.73 -12.73
N LEU A 242 -10.90 -1.56 -12.06
CA LEU A 242 -9.57 -1.76 -12.65
C LEU A 242 -9.37 -3.17 -13.23
N ASN A 243 -10.04 -4.18 -12.69
CA ASN A 243 -9.92 -5.58 -13.10
C ASN A 243 -11.03 -6.06 -14.03
N ALA A 244 -12.23 -5.50 -13.92
CA ALA A 244 -13.43 -5.92 -14.67
C ALA A 244 -13.58 -5.18 -16.01
N GLU A 245 -13.21 -3.88 -16.08
CA GLU A 245 -13.39 -3.08 -17.28
C GLU A 245 -12.47 -3.51 -18.43
N PRO A 246 -12.92 -3.40 -19.70
CA PRO A 246 -12.16 -3.77 -20.88
C PRO A 246 -11.12 -2.69 -21.25
N LEU A 247 -10.12 -2.47 -20.42
CA LEU A 247 -9.15 -1.37 -20.50
C LEU A 247 -7.88 -1.72 -21.31
N GLY A 248 -7.90 -2.76 -22.12
CA GLY A 248 -6.76 -3.20 -22.92
C GLY A 248 -5.73 -4.03 -22.11
N ALA A 249 -4.51 -4.12 -22.65
CA ALA A 249 -3.46 -4.95 -22.05
C ALA A 249 -3.02 -4.45 -20.67
N ARG A 250 -3.02 -5.32 -19.70
CA ARG A 250 -2.59 -5.12 -18.32
C ARG A 250 -1.64 -6.26 -17.96
N PRO A 251 -0.34 -6.14 -18.25
CA PRO A 251 0.62 -7.22 -18.06
C PRO A 251 0.91 -7.50 -16.57
N TRP A 252 0.49 -6.59 -15.69
CA TRP A 252 0.70 -6.67 -14.25
C TRP A 252 -0.50 -7.30 -13.52
N ALA A 253 -0.26 -7.99 -12.44
CA ALA A 253 -1.32 -8.31 -11.49
C ALA A 253 -1.78 -7.03 -10.77
N LEU A 254 -3.04 -6.62 -10.94
CA LEU A 254 -3.62 -5.46 -10.28
C LEU A 254 -4.33 -5.90 -8.99
N THR A 255 -3.78 -5.53 -7.84
CA THR A 255 -4.26 -5.97 -6.54
C THR A 255 -4.15 -4.87 -5.48
N PHE A 256 -4.34 -5.19 -4.22
CA PHE A 256 -4.36 -4.22 -3.15
C PHE A 256 -3.22 -4.39 -2.13
N SER A 257 -2.85 -3.28 -1.52
CA SER A 257 -2.04 -3.21 -0.30
C SER A 257 -2.66 -2.17 0.63
N TYR A 258 -3.78 -2.53 1.24
CA TYR A 258 -4.59 -1.62 2.04
C TYR A 258 -4.24 -1.68 3.52
N GLY A 259 -4.22 -0.51 4.16
CA GLY A 259 -4.23 -0.37 5.60
C GLY A 259 -5.66 -0.05 6.08
N ARG A 260 -6.00 1.24 6.09
CA ARG A 260 -7.29 1.73 6.59
C ARG A 260 -8.49 1.08 5.92
N ALA A 261 -8.50 0.98 4.60
CA ALA A 261 -9.62 0.40 3.85
C ALA A 261 -9.80 -1.12 4.01
N LEU A 262 -8.90 -1.78 4.73
CA LEU A 262 -9.05 -3.19 5.11
C LEU A 262 -9.35 -3.36 6.60
N GLN A 263 -8.91 -2.42 7.45
CA GLN A 263 -8.86 -2.61 8.90
C GLN A 263 -9.84 -1.74 9.70
N LYS A 264 -10.38 -0.67 9.13
CA LYS A 264 -11.16 0.34 9.87
C LYS A 264 -12.37 -0.27 10.56
N SER A 265 -13.21 -0.99 9.83
CA SER A 265 -14.40 -1.65 10.39
C SER A 265 -14.03 -2.75 11.39
N CYS A 266 -12.96 -3.50 11.13
CA CYS A 266 -12.43 -4.51 12.04
C CYS A 266 -11.97 -3.90 13.38
N ILE A 267 -11.16 -2.85 13.33
CA ILE A 267 -10.66 -2.15 14.53
C ILE A 267 -11.84 -1.53 15.31
N SER A 268 -12.80 -0.93 14.61
CA SER A 268 -14.02 -0.39 15.23
C SER A 268 -14.86 -1.48 15.89
N ALA A 269 -15.02 -2.64 15.25
CA ALA A 269 -15.73 -3.78 15.81
C ALA A 269 -15.03 -4.35 17.06
N TRP A 270 -13.70 -4.34 17.07
CA TRP A 270 -12.92 -4.78 18.23
C TRP A 270 -13.05 -3.82 19.42
N GLY A 271 -12.81 -2.50 19.18
CA GLY A 271 -12.84 -1.46 20.22
C GLY A 271 -11.94 -1.73 21.42
N GLY A 272 -10.85 -2.53 21.26
CA GLY A 272 -9.94 -2.92 22.34
C GLY A 272 -10.49 -3.96 23.31
N LYS A 273 -11.67 -4.54 23.06
CA LYS A 273 -12.39 -5.43 23.99
C LYS A 273 -12.16 -6.89 23.66
N LYS A 274 -11.78 -7.68 24.67
CA LYS A 274 -11.47 -9.12 24.53
C LYS A 274 -12.65 -9.94 24.02
N GLU A 275 -13.85 -9.66 24.50
CA GLU A 275 -15.09 -10.33 24.13
C GLU A 275 -15.52 -10.04 22.68
N LYS A 276 -14.95 -9.02 22.05
CA LYS A 276 -15.25 -8.62 20.67
C LYS A 276 -14.24 -9.13 19.64
N VAL A 277 -13.22 -9.88 20.07
CA VAL A 277 -12.17 -10.41 19.17
C VAL A 277 -12.76 -11.20 18.01
N LYS A 278 -13.67 -12.15 18.28
CA LYS A 278 -14.30 -12.96 17.22
C LYS A 278 -15.02 -12.11 16.19
N LYS A 279 -15.82 -11.12 16.63
CA LYS A 279 -16.52 -10.19 15.75
C LYS A 279 -15.55 -9.41 14.85
N ALA A 280 -14.43 -8.96 15.40
CA ALA A 280 -13.41 -8.23 14.65
C ALA A 280 -12.73 -9.12 13.61
N GLN A 281 -12.44 -10.38 13.94
CA GLN A 281 -11.88 -11.37 13.01
C GLN A 281 -12.84 -11.63 11.84
N ASP A 282 -14.10 -11.86 12.11
CA ASP A 282 -15.13 -12.08 11.08
C ASP A 282 -15.26 -10.85 10.17
N THR A 283 -15.20 -9.65 10.74
CA THR A 283 -15.21 -8.39 9.97
C THR A 283 -14.00 -8.28 9.05
N LEU A 284 -12.80 -8.63 9.54
CA LEU A 284 -11.58 -8.64 8.72
C LEU A 284 -11.68 -9.62 7.56
N LEU A 285 -12.21 -10.83 7.80
CA LEU A 285 -12.45 -11.84 6.76
C LEU A 285 -13.38 -11.33 5.66
N VAL A 286 -14.48 -10.67 6.02
CA VAL A 286 -15.42 -10.08 5.06
C VAL A 286 -14.72 -9.07 4.16
N ARG A 287 -13.91 -8.16 4.74
CA ARG A 287 -13.17 -7.16 3.96
C ARG A 287 -12.06 -7.76 3.11
N ALA A 288 -11.33 -8.72 3.64
CA ALA A 288 -10.29 -9.43 2.91
C ALA A 288 -10.86 -10.17 1.69
N LYS A 289 -12.01 -10.85 1.86
CA LYS A 289 -12.73 -11.52 0.77
C LYS A 289 -13.19 -10.51 -0.29
N ALA A 290 -13.83 -9.40 0.10
CA ALA A 290 -14.30 -8.37 -0.80
C ALA A 290 -13.16 -7.82 -1.68
N ASN A 291 -12.01 -7.51 -1.07
CA ASN A 291 -10.83 -7.03 -1.80
C ASN A 291 -10.21 -8.12 -2.69
N SER A 292 -10.25 -9.39 -2.27
CA SER A 292 -9.82 -10.51 -3.10
C SER A 292 -10.70 -10.69 -4.35
N GLU A 293 -12.02 -10.61 -4.18
CA GLU A 293 -12.98 -10.62 -5.29
C GLU A 293 -12.78 -9.43 -6.22
N ALA A 294 -12.52 -8.24 -5.67
CA ALA A 294 -12.22 -7.02 -6.44
C ALA A 294 -10.94 -7.17 -7.28
N ALA A 295 -9.89 -7.77 -6.73
CA ALA A 295 -8.67 -8.06 -7.48
C ALA A 295 -8.87 -9.07 -8.62
N GLN A 296 -10.00 -9.78 -8.65
CA GLN A 296 -10.40 -10.70 -9.71
C GLN A 296 -11.48 -10.13 -10.64
N GLY A 297 -11.94 -8.89 -10.43
CA GLY A 297 -13.05 -8.28 -11.17
C GLY A 297 -14.41 -8.93 -10.87
N LYS A 298 -14.57 -9.57 -9.71
CA LYS A 298 -15.78 -10.34 -9.33
C LYS A 298 -16.57 -9.72 -8.19
N TYR A 299 -16.12 -8.60 -7.64
CA TYR A 299 -16.80 -7.94 -6.53
C TYR A 299 -18.07 -7.22 -7.01
N LYS A 300 -19.19 -7.52 -6.38
CA LYS A 300 -20.50 -6.97 -6.77
C LYS A 300 -20.88 -5.68 -6.05
N GLY A 301 -20.06 -5.25 -5.07
CA GLY A 301 -20.39 -4.11 -4.22
C GLY A 301 -21.45 -4.44 -3.18
N THR A 302 -21.53 -3.63 -2.13
CA THR A 302 -22.60 -3.69 -1.13
C THR A 302 -23.74 -2.71 -1.47
N GLY A 303 -23.53 -1.77 -2.37
CA GLY A 303 -24.44 -0.67 -2.67
C GLY A 303 -24.52 0.41 -1.57
N VAL A 304 -23.77 0.25 -0.48
CA VAL A 304 -23.75 1.19 0.64
C VAL A 304 -22.51 2.08 0.52
N LYS A 305 -22.71 3.40 0.53
CA LYS A 305 -21.60 4.35 0.61
C LYS A 305 -20.91 4.23 1.98
N GLY A 306 -19.63 3.87 1.97
CA GLY A 306 -18.81 3.87 3.17
C GLY A 306 -18.39 5.29 3.59
N GLU A 307 -18.05 5.46 4.86
CA GLU A 307 -17.41 6.69 5.36
C GLU A 307 -16.03 6.89 4.74
N SER A 308 -15.72 8.13 4.32
CA SER A 308 -14.37 8.49 3.86
C SER A 308 -13.34 8.25 4.98
N LEU A 309 -12.21 7.68 4.63
CA LEU A 309 -11.09 7.45 5.55
C LEU A 309 -9.99 8.52 5.37
N TYR A 310 -10.32 9.62 4.71
CA TYR A 310 -9.40 10.71 4.47
C TYR A 310 -8.90 11.34 5.77
N VAL A 311 -7.62 11.60 5.80
CA VAL A 311 -6.93 12.38 6.84
C VAL A 311 -6.00 13.35 6.12
N ALA A 312 -6.19 14.65 6.33
CA ALA A 312 -5.39 15.69 5.70
C ALA A 312 -3.89 15.51 6.02
N ASN A 313 -3.05 15.67 5.00
CA ASN A 313 -1.58 15.57 5.13
C ASN A 313 -1.14 14.30 5.89
N TYR A 314 -1.74 13.17 5.60
CA TYR A 314 -1.55 11.92 6.34
C TYR A 314 -0.07 11.50 6.39
N LYS A 315 0.47 11.47 7.60
CA LYS A 315 1.83 11.00 7.93
C LYS A 315 1.76 9.80 8.87
N TYR A 316 2.60 8.79 8.65
CA TYR A 316 2.84 7.69 9.57
C TYR A 316 4.29 7.24 9.55
#